data_d3595fd646d75f01970e5ee1605461e3
#
_entry.id   d3595fd646d75f01970e5ee1605461e3
#
_cell.length_a   1.000
_cell.length_b   1.000
_cell.length_c   1.000
_cell.angle_alpha   90.00
_cell.angle_beta   90.00
_cell.angle_gamma   90.00
#
_symmetry.space_group_name_H-M   'P 1'
#
loop_
_entity.id
_entity.type
_entity.pdbx_description
1 polymer ?
#
loop_
_entity_poly.entity_id
_entity_poly.type
_entity_poly.pdbx_seq_one_letter_code
_entity_poly.pdbx_strand_id
1 'polypeptide(L)'
;MQNDQGPLIVIDNVPGMDMSTVNPQDIESISILKDASSAAIYGSRSAGGVILITTKKGYASKPTIAYNGAFGVSTLANKPNLLTADQWRSYTSSTPGKDGKDFDMGANTDWFDEITRIGFQQDHAVSLSGGGSHHNYRGSLSYMQREGIARDNSMNRYNARFQFSQRALEDRLKVSITGVATVTDNAPTNATNFLLAYNMIPVRPVKLEDGSWFDTREYDQGNPVRNQKENTHKNRINNFYGTADVGYTIIDGLEAKVLLAKSRNTEDESKYNSIESQAG
;
A
#
# COMPACT_ATOMS: atom_id res chain seq x y z
N MET A 1 22.45 -16.33 10.77
CA MET A 1 21.12 -15.70 10.76
C MET A 1 21.36 -14.21 10.56
N GLN A 2 21.24 -13.71 9.34
CA GLN A 2 21.26 -12.28 9.06
C GLN A 2 19.91 -11.74 9.53
N ASN A 3 19.89 -11.05 10.68
CA ASN A 3 18.76 -10.26 11.10
C ASN A 3 18.74 -9.03 10.19
N ASP A 4 18.05 -9.12 9.07
CA ASP A 4 17.75 -7.98 8.19
C ASP A 4 16.67 -7.14 8.88
N GLN A 5 17.09 -6.47 9.95
CA GLN A 5 16.23 -5.50 10.63
C GLN A 5 16.29 -4.22 9.82
N GLY A 6 15.23 -3.96 9.08
CA GLY A 6 15.00 -2.66 8.48
C GLY A 6 15.10 -1.51 9.50
N PRO A 7 15.12 -0.25 9.06
CA PRO A 7 15.20 0.90 9.95
C PRO A 7 14.04 0.95 10.94
N LEU A 8 14.31 1.34 12.18
CA LEU A 8 13.28 1.58 13.18
C LEU A 8 12.46 2.82 12.80
N ILE A 9 11.15 2.67 12.64
CA ILE A 9 10.24 3.79 12.39
C ILE A 9 9.76 4.34 13.73
N VAL A 10 9.89 5.66 13.89
CA VAL A 10 9.43 6.40 15.06
C VAL A 10 8.49 7.51 14.61
N ILE A 11 7.24 7.46 15.04
CA ILE A 11 6.22 8.45 14.69
C ILE A 11 5.83 9.23 15.95
N ASP A 12 6.00 10.55 15.93
CA ASP A 12 5.71 11.44 17.05
C ASP A 12 6.30 10.94 18.39
N ASN A 13 7.58 10.52 18.38
CA ASN A 13 8.35 9.95 19.48
C ASN A 13 7.95 8.51 19.90
N VAL A 14 7.07 7.83 19.18
CA VAL A 14 6.71 6.44 19.49
C VAL A 14 7.39 5.49 18.52
N PRO A 15 8.26 4.59 19.02
CA PRO A 15 9.01 3.65 18.20
C PRO A 15 8.19 2.41 17.85
N GLY A 16 8.50 1.82 16.68
CA GLY A 16 7.94 0.53 16.23
C GLY A 16 6.56 0.63 15.59
N MET A 17 6.22 1.79 15.08
CA MET A 17 5.00 2.03 14.33
C MET A 17 5.16 1.64 12.86
N ASP A 18 4.07 1.22 12.23
CA ASP A 18 4.02 1.04 10.79
C ASP A 18 3.83 2.40 10.09
N MET A 19 4.68 2.70 9.11
CA MET A 19 4.60 3.95 8.33
C MET A 19 3.28 4.06 7.56
N SER A 20 2.64 2.95 7.23
CA SER A 20 1.34 2.93 6.55
C SER A 20 0.19 3.49 7.39
N THR A 21 0.39 3.66 8.70
CA THR A 21 -0.62 4.23 9.62
C THR A 21 -0.77 5.75 9.45
N VAL A 22 0.21 6.42 8.85
CA VAL A 22 0.21 7.88 8.68
C VAL A 22 -0.09 8.23 7.23
N ASN A 23 -1.07 9.13 7.03
CA ASN A 23 -1.27 9.71 5.71
C ASN A 23 -0.08 10.62 5.36
N PRO A 24 0.53 10.50 4.17
CA PRO A 24 1.62 11.39 3.74
C PRO A 24 1.28 12.88 3.85
N GLN A 25 0.03 13.27 3.67
CA GLN A 25 -0.42 14.66 3.80
C GLN A 25 -0.43 15.18 5.24
N ASP A 26 -0.41 14.29 6.24
CA ASP A 26 -0.29 14.63 7.66
C ASP A 26 1.16 14.66 8.13
N ILE A 27 2.13 14.35 7.28
CA ILE A 27 3.56 14.42 7.62
C ILE A 27 4.03 15.87 7.52
N GLU A 28 4.68 16.34 8.57
CA GLU A 28 5.37 17.63 8.63
C GLU A 28 6.84 17.49 8.19
N SER A 29 7.52 16.47 8.73
CA SER A 29 8.92 16.21 8.38
C SER A 29 9.28 14.73 8.54
N ILE A 30 10.29 14.31 7.76
CA ILE A 30 10.93 13.00 7.87
C ILE A 30 12.42 13.25 8.07
N SER A 31 13.00 12.67 9.12
CA SER A 31 14.44 12.71 9.40
C SER A 31 14.99 11.30 9.49
N ILE A 32 16.15 11.06 8.87
CA ILE A 32 16.78 9.75 8.85
C ILE A 32 18.07 9.83 9.70
N LEU A 33 18.11 9.05 10.78
CA LEU A 33 19.29 8.92 11.64
C LEU A 33 20.07 7.66 11.20
N LYS A 34 21.22 7.89 10.57
CA LYS A 34 22.10 6.80 10.09
C LYS A 34 23.25 6.53 11.04
N ASP A 35 23.60 7.52 11.89
CA ASP A 35 24.74 7.44 12.78
C ASP A 35 24.38 6.75 14.10
N ALA A 36 25.24 5.86 14.57
CA ALA A 36 25.03 5.11 15.80
C ALA A 36 24.82 6.00 17.02
N SER A 37 25.49 7.18 17.08
CA SER A 37 25.34 8.14 18.17
C SER A 37 23.94 8.77 18.22
N SER A 38 23.39 9.16 17.10
CA SER A 38 22.03 9.75 17.03
C SER A 38 20.94 8.71 17.23
N ALA A 39 21.20 7.44 16.87
CA ALA A 39 20.28 6.33 17.03
C ALA A 39 20.32 5.68 18.43
N ALA A 40 21.38 5.96 19.23
CA ALA A 40 21.64 5.30 20.53
C ALA A 40 20.47 5.40 21.53
N ILE A 41 19.70 6.50 21.50
CA ILE A 41 18.54 6.68 22.38
C ILE A 41 17.42 5.65 22.16
N TYR A 42 17.42 4.95 21.02
CA TYR A 42 16.43 3.92 20.68
C TYR A 42 16.93 2.49 20.94
N GLY A 43 18.16 2.36 21.48
CA GLY A 43 18.79 1.09 21.88
C GLY A 43 19.07 0.16 20.69
N SER A 44 19.13 -1.15 20.97
CA SER A 44 19.50 -2.19 19.99
C SER A 44 18.57 -2.27 18.77
N ARG A 45 17.35 -1.79 18.87
CA ARG A 45 16.37 -1.78 17.75
C ARG A 45 16.74 -0.79 16.64
N SER A 46 17.68 0.12 16.88
CA SER A 46 18.13 1.14 15.92
C SER A 46 19.34 0.71 15.09
N ALA A 47 19.77 -0.57 15.16
CA ALA A 47 20.94 -1.07 14.42
C ALA A 47 20.84 -0.86 12.91
N GLY A 48 19.63 -0.88 12.32
CA GLY A 48 19.37 -0.58 10.92
C GLY A 48 19.15 0.90 10.60
N GLY A 49 19.41 1.81 11.57
CA GLY A 49 19.08 3.23 11.49
C GLY A 49 17.68 3.53 12.03
N VAL A 50 17.33 4.82 12.06
CA VAL A 50 16.00 5.28 12.54
C VAL A 50 15.41 6.27 11.55
N ILE A 51 14.12 6.08 11.23
CA ILE A 51 13.31 7.03 10.45
C ILE A 51 12.38 7.73 11.44
N LEU A 52 12.61 9.03 11.67
CA LEU A 52 11.75 9.86 12.50
C LEU A 52 10.71 10.55 11.62
N ILE A 53 9.44 10.33 11.91
CA ILE A 53 8.33 10.97 11.25
C ILE A 53 7.66 11.90 12.25
N THR A 54 7.64 13.19 11.94
CA THR A 54 6.90 14.19 12.70
C THR A 54 5.63 14.52 11.92
N THR A 55 4.50 14.49 12.62
CA THR A 55 3.21 14.79 11.99
C THR A 55 2.78 16.22 12.25
N LYS A 56 2.00 16.77 11.33
CA LYS A 56 1.43 18.12 11.44
C LYS A 56 0.56 18.24 12.69
N LYS A 57 0.74 19.34 13.40
CA LYS A 57 -0.01 19.70 14.61
C LYS A 57 -0.93 20.90 14.31
N GLY A 58 -1.84 21.20 15.21
CA GLY A 58 -2.55 22.47 15.22
C GLY A 58 -1.61 23.60 15.65
N TYR A 59 -1.90 24.81 15.21
CA TYR A 59 -1.18 26.02 15.59
C TYR A 59 -2.13 26.99 16.31
N ALA A 60 -1.56 27.96 17.04
CA ALA A 60 -2.32 29.06 17.62
C ALA A 60 -2.84 29.98 16.48
N SER A 61 -3.98 29.64 15.91
CA SER A 61 -4.60 30.34 14.79
C SER A 61 -6.12 30.19 14.83
N LYS A 62 -6.81 31.02 14.06
CA LYS A 62 -8.24 30.80 13.79
C LYS A 62 -8.47 29.41 13.17
N PRO A 63 -9.60 28.78 13.42
CA PRO A 63 -9.95 27.52 12.80
C PRO A 63 -9.80 27.59 11.27
N THR A 64 -9.03 26.66 10.70
CA THR A 64 -8.76 26.59 9.27
C THR A 64 -9.11 25.20 8.77
N ILE A 65 -9.92 25.15 7.71
CA ILE A 65 -10.23 23.91 6.99
C ILE A 65 -9.38 23.90 5.73
N ALA A 66 -8.70 22.77 5.47
CA ALA A 66 -7.95 22.56 4.25
C ALA A 66 -8.42 21.26 3.59
N TYR A 67 -8.56 21.30 2.27
CA TYR A 67 -8.81 20.15 1.42
C TYR A 67 -7.65 19.97 0.45
N ASN A 68 -7.19 18.72 0.31
CA ASN A 68 -6.21 18.32 -0.70
C ASN A 68 -6.79 17.16 -1.49
N GLY A 69 -6.75 17.29 -2.83
CA GLY A 69 -7.19 16.25 -3.75
C GLY A 69 -6.13 16.01 -4.81
N ALA A 70 -5.93 14.76 -5.19
CA ALA A 70 -5.07 14.36 -6.29
C ALA A 70 -5.71 13.21 -7.07
N PHE A 71 -5.52 13.25 -8.40
CA PHE A 71 -5.94 12.19 -9.30
C PHE A 71 -4.73 11.76 -10.12
N GLY A 72 -4.67 10.48 -10.46
CA GLY A 72 -3.60 9.94 -11.26
C GLY A 72 -4.05 8.72 -12.06
N VAL A 73 -3.25 8.38 -13.04
CA VAL A 73 -3.40 7.15 -13.82
C VAL A 73 -2.08 6.40 -13.84
N SER A 74 -2.16 5.08 -13.78
CA SER A 74 -1.02 4.18 -13.92
C SER A 74 -1.16 3.39 -15.21
N THR A 75 -0.12 3.39 -16.02
CA THR A 75 -0.06 2.62 -17.26
C THR A 75 1.13 1.67 -17.23
N LEU A 76 1.07 0.61 -18.02
CA LEU A 76 2.21 -0.29 -18.20
C LEU A 76 3.33 0.48 -18.91
N ALA A 77 4.46 0.69 -18.23
CA ALA A 77 5.57 1.48 -18.78
C ALA A 77 6.28 0.77 -19.93
N ASN A 78 6.51 -0.55 -19.78
CA ASN A 78 7.17 -1.38 -20.79
C ASN A 78 6.43 -2.71 -20.92
N LYS A 79 5.96 -3.01 -22.10
CA LYS A 79 5.39 -4.30 -22.47
C LYS A 79 6.50 -5.16 -23.07
N PRO A 80 6.62 -6.46 -22.71
CA PRO A 80 7.54 -7.36 -23.37
C PRO A 80 7.26 -7.39 -24.88
N ASN A 81 8.30 -7.37 -25.68
CA ASN A 81 8.17 -7.52 -27.12
C ASN A 81 7.98 -9.00 -27.45
N LEU A 82 6.73 -9.44 -27.52
CA LEU A 82 6.33 -10.81 -27.83
C LEU A 82 5.87 -10.89 -29.29
N LEU A 83 5.88 -12.10 -29.84
CA LEU A 83 5.35 -12.35 -31.18
C LEU A 83 3.85 -12.07 -31.23
N THR A 84 3.40 -11.35 -32.25
CA THR A 84 1.98 -11.30 -32.61
C THR A 84 1.52 -12.63 -33.19
N ALA A 85 0.21 -12.86 -33.29
CA ALA A 85 -0.30 -14.08 -33.90
C ALA A 85 0.19 -14.29 -35.34
N ASP A 86 0.26 -13.22 -36.13
CA ASP A 86 0.74 -13.29 -37.52
C ASP A 86 2.24 -13.60 -37.60
N GLN A 87 3.03 -12.98 -36.73
CA GLN A 87 4.46 -13.29 -36.64
C GLN A 87 4.69 -14.72 -36.18
N TRP A 88 3.90 -15.22 -35.21
CA TRP A 88 3.97 -16.59 -34.73
C TRP A 88 3.63 -17.59 -35.84
N ARG A 89 2.53 -17.34 -36.59
CA ARG A 89 2.13 -18.16 -37.75
C ARG A 89 3.21 -18.17 -38.83
N SER A 90 3.77 -17.01 -39.16
CA SER A 90 4.84 -16.88 -40.12
C SER A 90 6.10 -17.66 -39.71
N TYR A 91 6.49 -17.54 -38.42
CA TYR A 91 7.63 -18.23 -37.87
C TYR A 91 7.46 -19.75 -37.89
N THR A 92 6.33 -20.29 -37.47
CA THR A 92 6.05 -21.73 -37.42
C THR A 92 5.93 -22.34 -38.82
N SER A 93 5.33 -21.64 -39.79
CA SER A 93 5.21 -22.11 -41.17
C SER A 93 6.56 -22.12 -41.91
N SER A 94 7.48 -21.25 -41.54
CA SER A 94 8.80 -21.12 -42.18
C SER A 94 9.92 -22.01 -41.57
N THR A 95 9.66 -22.60 -40.37
CA THR A 95 10.67 -23.38 -39.65
C THR A 95 10.41 -24.87 -39.79
N PRO A 96 11.29 -25.62 -40.51
CA PRO A 96 11.14 -27.07 -40.68
C PRO A 96 11.09 -27.79 -39.32
N GLY A 97 10.14 -28.72 -39.17
CA GLY A 97 9.97 -29.54 -37.97
C GLY A 97 9.26 -28.82 -36.81
N LYS A 98 8.85 -27.56 -36.97
CA LYS A 98 8.01 -26.83 -36.03
C LYS A 98 6.66 -26.54 -36.65
N ASP A 99 5.91 -27.62 -36.98
CA ASP A 99 4.55 -27.46 -37.45
C ASP A 99 3.65 -27.01 -36.30
N GLY A 100 3.43 -25.70 -36.23
CA GLY A 100 2.61 -25.07 -35.19
C GLY A 100 1.11 -25.18 -35.44
N LYS A 101 0.66 -25.87 -36.49
CA LYS A 101 -0.76 -25.95 -36.86
C LYS A 101 -1.62 -26.54 -35.75
N ASP A 102 -1.12 -27.53 -35.04
CA ASP A 102 -1.84 -28.17 -33.95
C ASP A 102 -2.08 -27.24 -32.75
N PHE A 103 -1.35 -26.13 -32.66
CA PHE A 103 -1.47 -25.13 -31.60
C PHE A 103 -2.26 -23.89 -32.03
N ASP A 104 -2.47 -23.68 -33.33
CA ASP A 104 -3.19 -22.52 -33.85
C ASP A 104 -4.70 -22.73 -33.81
N MET A 105 -5.34 -22.04 -32.87
CA MET A 105 -6.79 -22.05 -32.70
C MET A 105 -7.49 -20.88 -33.42
N GLY A 106 -6.80 -20.18 -34.31
CA GLY A 106 -7.36 -19.07 -35.09
C GLY A 106 -7.43 -17.73 -34.35
N ALA A 107 -7.04 -17.69 -33.08
CA ALA A 107 -7.10 -16.48 -32.27
C ALA A 107 -5.98 -15.47 -32.59
N ASN A 108 -6.15 -14.26 -32.08
CA ASN A 108 -5.12 -13.20 -32.06
C ASN A 108 -5.21 -12.52 -30.68
N THR A 109 -4.62 -13.16 -29.68
CA THR A 109 -4.75 -12.76 -28.28
C THR A 109 -3.48 -12.04 -27.82
N ASP A 110 -3.61 -10.81 -27.37
CA ASP A 110 -2.59 -10.13 -26.61
C ASP A 110 -2.80 -10.39 -25.12
N TRP A 111 -2.10 -11.39 -24.60
CA TRP A 111 -2.28 -11.85 -23.22
C TRP A 111 -1.95 -10.79 -22.17
N PHE A 112 -1.02 -9.86 -22.46
CA PHE A 112 -0.73 -8.75 -21.54
C PHE A 112 -1.87 -7.74 -21.49
N ASP A 113 -2.49 -7.41 -22.61
CA ASP A 113 -3.63 -6.50 -22.63
C ASP A 113 -4.86 -7.11 -21.96
N GLU A 114 -5.01 -8.44 -22.03
CA GLU A 114 -6.09 -9.15 -21.37
C GLU A 114 -6.00 -9.10 -19.83
N ILE A 115 -4.80 -9.10 -19.25
CA ILE A 115 -4.59 -9.10 -17.81
C ILE A 115 -4.27 -7.72 -17.24
N THR A 116 -4.04 -6.72 -18.08
CA THR A 116 -3.70 -5.36 -17.65
C THR A 116 -4.78 -4.35 -17.99
N ARG A 117 -4.71 -3.20 -17.33
CA ARG A 117 -5.57 -2.03 -17.54
C ARG A 117 -4.83 -0.75 -17.27
N ILE A 118 -5.41 0.36 -17.66
CA ILE A 118 -5.06 1.67 -17.11
C ILE A 118 -5.67 1.73 -15.71
N GLY A 119 -4.79 1.84 -14.68
CA GLY A 119 -5.21 1.96 -13.29
C GLY A 119 -5.55 3.39 -12.93
N PHE A 120 -6.67 3.61 -12.25
CA PHE A 120 -7.07 4.91 -11.74
C PHE A 120 -6.65 5.09 -10.29
N GLN A 121 -6.22 6.29 -9.94
CA GLN A 121 -5.81 6.65 -8.58
C GLN A 121 -6.47 7.95 -8.17
N GLN A 122 -6.93 8.00 -6.91
CA GLN A 122 -7.42 9.22 -6.30
C GLN A 122 -7.04 9.28 -4.82
N ASP A 123 -6.68 10.47 -4.37
CA ASP A 123 -6.38 10.80 -2.99
C ASP A 123 -7.19 12.02 -2.57
N HIS A 124 -7.89 11.94 -1.46
CA HIS A 124 -8.66 13.04 -0.89
C HIS A 124 -8.35 13.16 0.59
N ALA A 125 -8.07 14.36 1.07
CA ALA A 125 -7.90 14.63 2.48
C ALA A 125 -8.53 15.96 2.87
N VAL A 126 -9.28 15.94 3.95
CA VAL A 126 -9.83 17.13 4.62
C VAL A 126 -9.20 17.23 5.99
N SER A 127 -8.75 18.41 6.36
CA SER A 127 -8.25 18.67 7.70
C SER A 127 -8.82 19.96 8.28
N LEU A 128 -9.05 19.93 9.59
CA LEU A 128 -9.42 21.07 10.42
C LEU A 128 -8.30 21.27 11.44
N SER A 129 -7.76 22.46 11.54
CA SER A 129 -6.76 22.80 12.55
C SER A 129 -7.01 24.19 13.11
N GLY A 130 -6.60 24.40 14.36
CA GLY A 130 -6.74 25.69 15.03
C GLY A 130 -6.17 25.64 16.44
N GLY A 131 -6.31 26.75 17.16
CA GLY A 131 -5.87 26.83 18.52
C GLY A 131 -5.79 28.25 19.06
N GLY A 132 -5.41 28.36 20.31
CA GLY A 132 -5.16 29.59 21.04
C GLY A 132 -3.76 29.56 21.69
N SER A 133 -3.55 30.48 22.64
CA SER A 133 -2.27 30.58 23.37
C SER A 133 -1.92 29.32 24.17
N HIS A 134 -2.93 28.59 24.64
CA HIS A 134 -2.73 27.46 25.57
C HIS A 134 -3.25 26.13 25.03
N HIS A 135 -3.86 26.10 23.84
CA HIS A 135 -4.36 24.87 23.23
C HIS A 135 -4.20 24.88 21.73
N ASN A 136 -4.05 23.70 21.16
CA ASN A 136 -4.16 23.51 19.72
C ASN A 136 -4.78 22.16 19.41
N TYR A 137 -5.39 22.09 18.25
CA TYR A 137 -6.02 20.87 17.76
C TYR A 137 -5.86 20.73 16.26
N ARG A 138 -5.82 19.48 15.81
CA ARG A 138 -5.89 19.11 14.41
C ARG A 138 -6.68 17.82 14.27
N GLY A 139 -7.64 17.82 13.34
CA GLY A 139 -8.35 16.63 12.88
C GLY A 139 -8.13 16.45 11.38
N SER A 140 -7.95 15.25 10.89
CA SER A 140 -7.90 14.94 9.46
C SER A 140 -8.65 13.65 9.14
N LEU A 141 -9.30 13.65 7.97
CA LEU A 141 -9.91 12.48 7.36
C LEU A 141 -9.36 12.36 5.95
N SER A 142 -8.97 11.15 5.55
CA SER A 142 -8.51 10.92 4.19
C SER A 142 -9.01 9.61 3.62
N TYR A 143 -9.17 9.61 2.31
CA TYR A 143 -9.49 8.48 1.47
C TYR A 143 -8.49 8.39 0.33
N MET A 144 -7.94 7.19 0.13
CA MET A 144 -7.05 6.88 -0.98
C MET A 144 -7.58 5.65 -1.68
N GLN A 145 -7.72 5.75 -3.00
CA GLN A 145 -8.00 4.61 -3.87
C GLN A 145 -6.89 4.47 -4.89
N ARG A 146 -6.42 3.26 -5.09
CA ARG A 146 -5.44 2.91 -6.11
C ARG A 146 -5.85 1.64 -6.82
N GLU A 147 -6.02 1.73 -8.12
CA GLU A 147 -6.10 0.58 -9.00
C GLU A 147 -4.73 0.34 -9.62
N GLY A 148 -4.24 -0.91 -9.53
CA GLY A 148 -3.02 -1.31 -10.20
C GLY A 148 -3.22 -1.54 -11.70
N ILE A 149 -2.10 -1.71 -12.40
CA ILE A 149 -2.10 -2.08 -13.83
C ILE A 149 -2.62 -3.49 -14.06
N ALA A 150 -2.50 -4.41 -13.10
CA ALA A 150 -3.18 -5.70 -13.15
C ALA A 150 -4.67 -5.51 -12.82
N ARG A 151 -5.55 -6.19 -13.57
CA ARG A 151 -7.01 -6.01 -13.42
C ARG A 151 -7.56 -6.42 -12.05
N ASP A 152 -6.91 -7.37 -11.39
CA ASP A 152 -7.27 -7.87 -10.06
C ASP A 152 -6.64 -7.06 -8.91
N ASN A 153 -5.78 -6.09 -9.21
CA ASN A 153 -5.08 -5.31 -8.18
C ASN A 153 -5.82 -4.03 -7.81
N SER A 154 -6.10 -3.86 -6.52
CA SER A 154 -6.69 -2.62 -6.00
C SER A 154 -6.37 -2.41 -4.52
N MET A 155 -6.39 -1.16 -4.09
CA MET A 155 -6.26 -0.77 -2.68
C MET A 155 -7.17 0.42 -2.38
N ASN A 156 -7.94 0.32 -1.30
CA ASN A 156 -8.68 1.42 -0.71
C ASN A 156 -8.19 1.64 0.72
N ARG A 157 -7.88 2.86 1.08
CA ARG A 157 -7.43 3.21 2.43
C ARG A 157 -8.24 4.39 2.97
N TYR A 158 -8.75 4.21 4.16
CA TYR A 158 -9.43 5.21 4.95
C TYR A 158 -8.57 5.53 6.17
N ASN A 159 -8.31 6.79 6.43
CA ASN A 159 -7.55 7.22 7.60
C ASN A 159 -8.29 8.33 8.31
N ALA A 160 -8.34 8.25 9.63
CA ALA A 160 -8.82 9.29 10.51
C ALA A 160 -7.77 9.58 11.57
N ARG A 161 -7.44 10.84 11.76
CA ARG A 161 -6.47 11.30 12.76
C ARG A 161 -7.06 12.45 13.56
N PHE A 162 -6.75 12.44 14.86
CA PHE A 162 -7.06 13.53 15.77
C PHE A 162 -5.84 13.79 16.66
N GLN A 163 -5.55 15.06 16.88
CA GLN A 163 -4.51 15.51 17.80
C GLN A 163 -5.03 16.72 18.57
N PHE A 164 -4.83 16.71 19.88
CA PHE A 164 -5.15 17.81 20.77
C PHE A 164 -3.98 18.03 21.74
N SER A 165 -3.62 19.28 21.98
CA SER A 165 -2.65 19.66 23.00
C SER A 165 -3.16 20.81 23.81
N GLN A 166 -2.93 20.75 25.12
CA GLN A 166 -3.31 21.76 26.11
C GLN A 166 -2.11 22.09 27.01
N ARG A 167 -1.94 23.35 27.29
CA ARG A 167 -1.08 23.85 28.37
C ARG A 167 -1.97 24.41 29.47
N ALA A 168 -1.60 24.16 30.72
CA ALA A 168 -2.33 24.60 31.91
C ALA A 168 -1.36 24.91 33.05
N LEU A 169 -1.87 25.44 34.14
CA LEU A 169 -1.08 25.76 35.33
C LEU A 169 0.12 26.68 35.00
N GLU A 170 -0.14 27.82 34.37
CA GLU A 170 0.91 28.77 33.97
C GLU A 170 1.98 28.12 33.07
N ASP A 171 1.52 27.30 32.08
CA ASP A 171 2.38 26.53 31.17
C ASP A 171 3.20 25.39 31.79
N ARG A 172 3.04 25.14 33.08
CA ARG A 172 3.75 24.05 33.78
C ARG A 172 3.23 22.67 33.40
N LEU A 173 1.93 22.55 33.11
CA LEU A 173 1.33 21.28 32.67
C LEU A 173 1.13 21.31 31.16
N LYS A 174 1.69 20.32 30.45
CA LYS A 174 1.50 20.10 29.03
C LYS A 174 0.86 18.71 28.82
N VAL A 175 -0.28 18.68 28.18
CA VAL A 175 -0.98 17.42 27.85
C VAL A 175 -1.16 17.37 26.33
N SER A 176 -0.79 16.25 25.70
CA SER A 176 -1.02 16.02 24.29
C SER A 176 -1.62 14.64 24.08
N ILE A 177 -2.71 14.58 23.29
CA ILE A 177 -3.39 13.34 22.95
C ILE A 177 -3.41 13.22 21.44
N THR A 178 -3.05 12.05 20.92
CA THR A 178 -3.15 11.73 19.50
C THR A 178 -3.88 10.41 19.33
N GLY A 179 -4.79 10.34 18.38
CA GLY A 179 -5.45 9.11 17.93
C GLY A 179 -5.40 8.99 16.42
N VAL A 180 -5.11 7.81 15.92
CA VAL A 180 -5.12 7.48 14.49
C VAL A 180 -5.82 6.15 14.29
N ALA A 181 -6.72 6.09 13.32
CA ALA A 181 -7.37 4.87 12.87
C ALA A 181 -7.22 4.76 11.35
N THR A 182 -6.75 3.62 10.87
CA THR A 182 -6.57 3.35 9.44
C THR A 182 -7.19 2.00 9.10
N VAL A 183 -8.01 1.98 8.05
CA VAL A 183 -8.54 0.76 7.45
C VAL A 183 -8.02 0.69 6.02
N THR A 184 -7.35 -0.40 5.67
CA THR A 184 -6.87 -0.66 4.32
C THR A 184 -7.49 -1.94 3.81
N ASP A 185 -8.28 -1.83 2.73
CA ASP A 185 -8.76 -2.97 1.95
C ASP A 185 -7.84 -3.11 0.73
N ASN A 186 -7.18 -4.24 0.62
CA ASN A 186 -6.19 -4.52 -0.42
C ASN A 186 -6.53 -5.81 -1.16
N ALA A 187 -6.43 -5.80 -2.48
CA ALA A 187 -6.49 -6.96 -3.35
C ALA A 187 -5.16 -7.06 -4.10
N PRO A 188 -4.16 -7.78 -3.58
CA PRO A 188 -2.89 -7.97 -4.25
C PRO A 188 -3.06 -8.90 -5.47
N THR A 189 -2.38 -8.58 -6.57
CA THR A 189 -2.35 -9.45 -7.74
C THR A 189 -1.43 -10.64 -7.52
N ASN A 190 -1.73 -11.75 -8.19
CA ASN A 190 -0.79 -12.86 -8.30
C ASN A 190 0.23 -12.57 -9.42
N ALA A 191 1.48 -12.32 -9.05
CA ALA A 191 2.57 -12.03 -10.00
C ALA A 191 2.79 -13.16 -11.03
N THR A 192 2.43 -14.39 -10.69
CA THR A 192 2.50 -15.55 -11.61
C THR A 192 1.66 -15.32 -12.88
N ASN A 193 0.56 -14.54 -12.81
CA ASN A 193 -0.26 -14.24 -13.98
C ASN A 193 0.51 -13.52 -15.09
N PHE A 194 1.50 -12.68 -14.74
CA PHE A 194 2.37 -12.04 -15.73
C PHE A 194 3.32 -13.04 -16.37
N LEU A 195 3.85 -14.02 -15.63
CA LEU A 195 4.68 -15.08 -16.16
C LEU A 195 3.86 -16.00 -17.09
N LEU A 196 2.63 -16.32 -16.70
CA LEU A 196 1.73 -17.10 -17.55
C LEU A 196 1.43 -16.35 -18.85
N ALA A 197 1.08 -15.06 -18.78
CA ALA A 197 0.84 -14.24 -19.97
C ALA A 197 2.07 -14.16 -20.90
N TYR A 198 3.28 -14.13 -20.31
CA TYR A 198 4.52 -14.14 -21.07
C TYR A 198 4.73 -15.44 -21.85
N ASN A 199 4.33 -16.59 -21.28
CA ASN A 199 4.53 -17.91 -21.86
C ASN A 199 3.38 -18.34 -22.81
N MET A 200 2.25 -17.63 -22.77
CA MET A 200 1.10 -17.97 -23.63
C MET A 200 1.34 -17.58 -25.09
N ILE A 201 1.00 -18.50 -25.99
CA ILE A 201 1.09 -18.23 -27.42
C ILE A 201 -0.13 -17.42 -27.91
N PRO A 202 0.10 -16.45 -28.82
CA PRO A 202 -0.92 -15.47 -29.20
C PRO A 202 -2.05 -16.03 -30.08
N VAL A 203 -1.91 -17.25 -30.61
CA VAL A 203 -2.89 -17.91 -31.48
C VAL A 203 -3.96 -18.70 -30.72
N ARG A 204 -3.92 -18.65 -29.40
CA ARG A 204 -4.90 -19.29 -28.51
C ARG A 204 -5.89 -18.27 -27.96
N PRO A 205 -7.19 -18.62 -27.90
CA PRO A 205 -8.22 -17.73 -27.38
C PRO A 205 -8.22 -17.70 -25.84
N VAL A 206 -8.74 -16.64 -25.25
CA VAL A 206 -8.99 -16.57 -23.80
C VAL A 206 -10.11 -17.53 -23.40
N LYS A 207 -11.14 -17.65 -24.26
CA LYS A 207 -12.29 -18.55 -24.12
C LYS A 207 -12.53 -19.32 -25.41
N LEU A 208 -13.06 -20.53 -25.26
CA LEU A 208 -13.54 -21.35 -26.37
C LEU A 208 -14.89 -20.84 -26.89
N GLU A 209 -15.36 -21.37 -28.04
CA GLU A 209 -16.63 -20.98 -28.66
C GLU A 209 -17.85 -21.26 -27.76
N ASP A 210 -17.77 -22.29 -26.93
CA ASP A 210 -18.81 -22.65 -25.97
C ASP A 210 -18.83 -21.75 -24.71
N GLY A 211 -17.90 -20.76 -24.63
CA GLY A 211 -17.77 -19.84 -23.53
C GLY A 211 -16.92 -20.36 -22.35
N SER A 212 -16.47 -21.61 -22.38
CA SER A 212 -15.55 -22.16 -21.39
C SER A 212 -14.17 -21.51 -21.51
N TRP A 213 -13.38 -21.58 -20.43
CA TRP A 213 -12.01 -21.06 -20.45
C TRP A 213 -11.12 -21.98 -21.29
N PHE A 214 -10.27 -21.37 -22.12
CA PHE A 214 -9.18 -22.12 -22.72
C PHE A 214 -8.23 -22.57 -21.59
N ASP A 215 -7.96 -23.87 -21.48
CA ASP A 215 -7.11 -24.47 -20.45
C ASP A 215 -5.95 -25.24 -21.10
N THR A 216 -4.75 -25.04 -20.59
CA THR A 216 -3.53 -25.68 -21.09
C THR A 216 -2.90 -26.61 -20.05
N ARG A 217 -3.67 -27.29 -19.22
CA ARG A 217 -3.17 -28.17 -18.16
C ARG A 217 -2.10 -29.17 -18.62
N GLU A 218 -2.12 -29.56 -19.89
CA GLU A 218 -1.13 -30.45 -20.47
C GLU A 218 0.31 -29.87 -20.46
N TYR A 219 0.45 -28.54 -20.36
CA TYR A 219 1.75 -27.85 -20.40
C TYR A 219 2.04 -27.05 -19.14
N ASP A 220 1.31 -27.30 -18.05
CA ASP A 220 1.46 -26.57 -16.78
C ASP A 220 1.32 -25.04 -16.93
N GLN A 221 0.55 -24.62 -17.93
CA GLN A 221 0.32 -23.21 -18.29
C GLN A 221 -1.16 -22.88 -18.10
N GLY A 222 -1.52 -22.38 -16.93
CA GLY A 222 -2.89 -21.91 -16.67
C GLY A 222 -3.24 -20.65 -17.47
N ASN A 223 -4.53 -20.45 -17.68
CA ASN A 223 -5.04 -19.22 -18.31
C ASN A 223 -4.96 -18.05 -17.31
N PRO A 224 -4.10 -17.03 -17.56
CA PRO A 224 -3.89 -15.93 -16.62
C PRO A 224 -5.14 -15.06 -16.42
N VAL A 225 -6.00 -14.94 -17.44
CA VAL A 225 -7.27 -14.18 -17.37
C VAL A 225 -8.27 -14.92 -16.48
N ARG A 226 -8.35 -16.25 -16.61
CA ARG A 226 -9.16 -17.09 -15.73
C ARG A 226 -8.72 -16.94 -14.29
N ASN A 227 -7.42 -17.05 -14.04
CA ASN A 227 -6.86 -16.92 -12.70
C ASN A 227 -7.24 -15.58 -12.06
N GLN A 228 -7.18 -14.46 -12.80
CA GLN A 228 -7.57 -13.15 -12.28
C GLN A 228 -9.08 -13.04 -12.00
N LYS A 229 -9.92 -13.79 -12.70
CA LYS A 229 -11.38 -13.71 -12.55
C LYS A 229 -11.94 -14.68 -11.51
N GLU A 230 -11.37 -15.86 -11.42
CA GLU A 230 -11.89 -16.93 -10.57
C GLU A 230 -11.18 -17.03 -9.22
N ASN A 231 -9.93 -16.60 -9.14
CA ASN A 231 -9.19 -16.57 -7.87
C ASN A 231 -9.34 -15.19 -7.22
N THR A 232 -9.55 -15.18 -5.93
CA THR A 232 -9.61 -13.93 -5.16
C THR A 232 -8.62 -13.93 -4.02
N HIS A 233 -7.93 -12.80 -3.87
CA HIS A 233 -7.07 -12.55 -2.73
C HIS A 233 -7.46 -11.19 -2.16
N LYS A 234 -7.98 -11.18 -0.92
CA LYS A 234 -8.39 -9.97 -0.22
C LYS A 234 -7.68 -9.91 1.12
N ASN A 235 -7.20 -8.73 1.44
CA ASN A 235 -6.53 -8.47 2.71
C ASN A 235 -7.07 -7.17 3.31
N ARG A 236 -7.67 -7.26 4.50
CA ARG A 236 -8.14 -6.11 5.28
C ARG A 236 -7.22 -5.89 6.46
N ILE A 237 -6.60 -4.72 6.52
CA ILE A 237 -5.71 -4.32 7.61
C ILE A 237 -6.38 -3.18 8.39
N ASN A 238 -6.58 -3.39 9.70
CA ASN A 238 -7.11 -2.38 10.59
C ASN A 238 -6.00 -1.98 11.58
N ASN A 239 -5.58 -0.72 11.52
CA ASN A 239 -4.60 -0.15 12.42
C ASN A 239 -5.26 0.89 13.32
N PHE A 240 -5.02 0.78 14.60
CA PHE A 240 -5.34 1.80 15.59
C PHE A 240 -4.08 2.18 16.36
N TYR A 241 -3.89 3.47 16.55
CA TYR A 241 -2.80 4.02 17.32
C TYR A 241 -3.29 5.16 18.19
N GLY A 242 -2.90 5.17 19.46
CA GLY A 242 -3.23 6.25 20.39
C GLY A 242 -2.08 6.58 21.30
N THR A 243 -1.85 7.88 21.58
CA THR A 243 -0.89 8.34 22.56
C THR A 243 -1.47 9.38 23.50
N ALA A 244 -0.96 9.38 24.74
CA ALA A 244 -1.14 10.46 25.68
C ALA A 244 0.24 10.84 26.23
N ASP A 245 0.64 12.07 26.02
CA ASP A 245 1.89 12.66 26.49
C ASP A 245 1.56 13.70 27.56
N VAL A 246 2.10 13.54 28.75
CA VAL A 246 1.90 14.45 29.88
C VAL A 246 3.26 14.87 30.42
N GLY A 247 3.55 16.18 30.32
CA GLY A 247 4.75 16.80 30.87
C GLY A 247 4.38 17.77 31.97
N TYR A 248 5.11 17.75 33.10
CA TYR A 248 4.93 18.68 34.20
C TYR A 248 6.28 19.29 34.62
N THR A 249 6.38 20.61 34.51
CA THR A 249 7.53 21.37 34.99
C THR A 249 7.42 21.57 36.50
N ILE A 250 8.24 20.82 37.24
CA ILE A 250 8.25 20.85 38.72
C ILE A 250 8.87 22.19 39.23
N ILE A 251 10.04 22.49 38.70
CA ILE A 251 10.77 23.75 38.89
C ILE A 251 11.48 24.09 37.58
N ASP A 252 11.99 25.29 37.41
CA ASP A 252 12.75 25.68 36.24
C ASP A 252 13.97 24.78 36.05
N GLY A 253 14.04 24.16 34.88
CA GLY A 253 15.09 23.19 34.53
C GLY A 253 14.79 21.73 34.90
N LEU A 254 13.66 21.44 35.60
CA LEU A 254 13.27 20.06 35.93
C LEU A 254 11.84 19.77 35.43
N GLU A 255 11.70 18.92 34.39
CA GLU A 255 10.44 18.46 33.86
C GLU A 255 10.29 16.94 34.07
N ALA A 256 9.15 16.52 34.59
CA ALA A 256 8.73 15.13 34.60
C ALA A 256 7.84 14.88 33.38
N LYS A 257 8.10 13.79 32.63
CA LYS A 257 7.34 13.46 31.43
C LYS A 257 6.91 11.99 31.41
N VAL A 258 5.65 11.75 31.07
CA VAL A 258 5.09 10.42 30.90
C VAL A 258 4.45 10.33 29.50
N LEU A 259 4.89 9.34 28.72
CA LEU A 259 4.30 8.99 27.43
C LEU A 259 3.64 7.62 27.55
N LEU A 260 2.34 7.59 27.32
CA LEU A 260 1.56 6.36 27.17
C LEU A 260 1.23 6.17 25.68
N ALA A 261 1.48 4.99 25.17
CA ALA A 261 1.16 4.65 23.79
C ALA A 261 0.50 3.28 23.71
N LYS A 262 -0.51 3.15 22.84
CA LYS A 262 -1.16 1.88 22.51
C LYS A 262 -1.31 1.79 21.00
N SER A 263 -0.87 0.67 20.43
CA SER A 263 -1.13 0.31 19.05
C SER A 263 -1.86 -1.03 18.99
N ARG A 264 -2.71 -1.18 17.97
CA ARG A 264 -3.35 -2.44 17.62
C ARG A 264 -3.34 -2.54 16.10
N ASN A 265 -2.82 -3.65 15.61
CA ASN A 265 -2.89 -4.04 14.21
C ASN A 265 -3.66 -5.37 14.14
N THR A 266 -4.65 -5.45 13.26
CA THR A 266 -5.34 -6.69 12.91
C THR A 266 -5.37 -6.81 11.39
N GLU A 267 -5.05 -8.00 10.91
CA GLU A 267 -5.01 -8.34 9.50
C GLU A 267 -5.90 -9.55 9.26
N ASP A 268 -6.86 -9.40 8.34
CA ASP A 268 -7.78 -10.44 7.91
C ASP A 268 -7.49 -10.73 6.44
N GLU A 269 -6.84 -11.86 6.17
CA GLU A 269 -6.51 -12.31 4.82
C GLU A 269 -7.46 -13.43 4.39
N SER A 270 -8.00 -13.31 3.19
CA SER A 270 -8.86 -14.30 2.56
C SER A 270 -8.34 -14.61 1.15
N LYS A 271 -8.01 -15.88 0.92
CA LYS A 271 -7.62 -16.42 -0.39
C LYS A 271 -8.61 -17.47 -0.82
N TYR A 272 -9.09 -17.34 -2.03
CA TYR A 272 -9.89 -18.36 -2.69
C TYR A 272 -9.27 -18.67 -4.05
N ASN A 273 -8.99 -19.94 -4.29
CA ASN A 273 -8.59 -20.46 -5.58
C ASN A 273 -9.71 -21.38 -6.09
N SER A 274 -10.15 -21.15 -7.32
CA SER A 274 -11.09 -22.05 -7.99
C SER A 274 -10.45 -23.41 -8.19
N ILE A 275 -11.16 -24.49 -7.87
CA ILE A 275 -10.67 -25.87 -8.07
C ILE A 275 -10.35 -26.16 -9.55
N GLU A 276 -10.91 -25.38 -10.44
CA GLU A 276 -10.66 -25.48 -11.88
C GLU A 276 -9.52 -24.57 -12.34
N SER A 277 -9.03 -23.67 -11.47
CA SER A 277 -7.83 -22.88 -11.76
C SER A 277 -6.56 -23.70 -11.53
N GLN A 278 -5.44 -23.27 -12.10
CA GLN A 278 -4.14 -23.95 -11.90
C GLN A 278 -3.69 -23.95 -10.43
N ALA A 279 -4.21 -23.04 -9.62
CA ALA A 279 -3.84 -22.89 -8.20
C ALA A 279 -4.77 -23.66 -7.25
N GLY A 280 -5.83 -24.31 -7.77
CA GLY A 280 -6.81 -25.08 -7.00
C GLY A 280 -6.47 -26.57 -6.89
#